data_c8cd70ce20c4229ec7dd4c00eb728573
#
_entry.id   c8cd70ce20c4229ec7dd4c00eb728573
#
_cell.length_a   1.000
_cell.length_b   1.000
_cell.length_c   1.000
_cell.angle_alpha   90.00
_cell.angle_beta   90.00
_cell.angle_gamma   90.00
#
_symmetry.space_group_name_H-M   'P 1'
#
loop_
_entity.id
_entity.type
_entity.pdbx_description
1 polymer ?
#
loop_
_entity_poly.entity_id
_entity_poly.type
_entity_poly.pdbx_seq_one_letter_code
_entity_poly.pdbx_strand_id
1 'polypeptide(L)'
;MQVGKASLRFEHPAFVASWASVAGKKEGQGPLADEIDVKEQDETFGMENWEQAESAMQKQAADLALEKGNIHRREVRYLFAGDLLGQLIATSFGTVDLEIPLFGLYGACSTMGEALGLGAMCVNAGYADRVLTLASSHYATAEKQFRFPLEYGNQRPLSATWTVTGAGAF
;
A
#
# COMPACT_ATOMS: atom_id res chain seq x y z
N MET A 1 -17.76 -1.36 -18.70
CA MET A 1 -18.71 -2.42 -19.14
C MET A 1 -18.24 -3.78 -18.67
N GLN A 2 -19.12 -4.62 -18.15
CA GLN A 2 -18.79 -5.99 -17.77
C GLN A 2 -18.47 -6.83 -19.01
N VAL A 3 -17.40 -7.63 -18.93
CA VAL A 3 -17.02 -8.57 -19.99
C VAL A 3 -16.84 -9.96 -19.36
N GLY A 4 -17.69 -10.89 -19.74
CA GLY A 4 -17.72 -12.21 -19.10
C GLY A 4 -18.12 -12.13 -17.61
N LYS A 5 -17.58 -13.04 -16.79
CA LYS A 5 -17.92 -13.14 -15.35
C LYS A 5 -17.03 -12.31 -14.43
N ALA A 6 -15.79 -12.03 -14.83
CA ALA A 6 -14.76 -11.53 -13.93
C ALA A 6 -13.92 -10.37 -14.51
N SER A 7 -14.31 -9.80 -15.64
CA SER A 7 -13.54 -8.73 -16.27
C SER A 7 -14.38 -7.48 -16.47
N LEU A 8 -13.72 -6.35 -16.40
CA LEU A 8 -14.28 -5.04 -16.74
C LEU A 8 -13.48 -4.45 -17.91
N ARG A 9 -14.20 -3.86 -18.85
CA ARG A 9 -13.59 -3.03 -19.91
C ARG A 9 -14.04 -1.60 -19.69
N PHE A 10 -13.07 -0.71 -19.61
CA PHE A 10 -13.32 0.73 -19.52
C PHE A 10 -13.40 1.32 -20.93
N GLU A 11 -14.36 2.21 -21.15
CA GLU A 11 -14.49 2.97 -22.40
C GLU A 11 -13.45 4.08 -22.45
N HIS A 12 -13.18 4.66 -21.29
CA HIS A 12 -12.12 5.64 -21.07
C HIS A 12 -11.14 5.05 -20.06
N PRO A 13 -10.08 4.35 -20.52
CA PRO A 13 -9.17 3.67 -19.61
C PRO A 13 -8.40 4.67 -18.76
N ALA A 14 -8.29 4.37 -17.46
CA ALA A 14 -7.36 5.07 -16.61
C ALA A 14 -5.93 4.61 -16.92
N PHE A 15 -4.98 5.52 -16.75
CA PHE A 15 -3.55 5.24 -16.94
C PHE A 15 -2.82 5.47 -15.64
N VAL A 16 -1.78 4.68 -15.39
CA VAL A 16 -0.86 4.92 -14.30
C VAL A 16 0.00 6.13 -14.70
N ALA A 17 -0.16 7.23 -13.97
CA ALA A 17 0.58 8.47 -14.20
C ALA A 17 1.96 8.44 -13.51
N SER A 18 2.03 7.78 -12.36
CA SER A 18 3.25 7.62 -11.57
C SER A 18 3.11 6.43 -10.65
N TRP A 19 4.22 5.93 -10.14
CA TRP A 19 4.25 4.90 -9.12
C TRP A 19 5.49 5.03 -8.25
N ALA A 20 5.41 4.48 -7.04
CA ALA A 20 6.55 4.34 -6.15
C ALA A 20 6.46 3.07 -5.32
N SER A 21 7.62 2.57 -4.93
CA SER A 21 7.78 1.41 -4.07
C SER A 21 8.78 1.70 -2.94
N VAL A 22 8.39 1.34 -1.74
CA VAL A 22 9.25 1.40 -0.54
C VAL A 22 9.28 0.01 0.04
N ALA A 23 10.43 -0.49 0.41
CA ALA A 23 10.57 -1.82 0.97
C ALA A 23 11.59 -1.89 2.11
N GLY A 24 11.46 -2.92 2.92
CA GLY A 24 12.38 -3.20 4.00
C GLY A 24 13.69 -3.82 3.53
N LYS A 25 14.58 -4.02 4.48
CA LYS A 25 15.93 -4.54 4.27
C LYS A 25 15.96 -5.88 3.55
N LYS A 26 15.06 -6.80 3.93
CA LYS A 26 15.04 -8.16 3.37
C LYS A 26 14.62 -8.16 1.91
N GLU A 27 13.62 -7.39 1.58
CA GLU A 27 13.12 -7.23 0.20
C GLU A 27 14.18 -6.54 -0.68
N GLY A 28 14.93 -5.59 -0.10
CA GLY A 28 16.07 -4.94 -0.74
C GLY A 28 17.28 -5.86 -1.04
N GLN A 29 17.25 -7.10 -0.55
CA GLN A 29 18.22 -8.16 -0.86
C GLN A 29 17.66 -9.21 -1.83
N GLY A 30 16.41 -9.08 -2.22
CA GLY A 30 15.72 -10.01 -3.11
C GLY A 30 16.01 -9.77 -4.59
N PRO A 31 15.47 -10.62 -5.46
CA PRO A 31 15.73 -10.56 -6.90
C PRO A 31 15.14 -9.31 -7.58
N LEU A 32 14.21 -8.61 -6.94
CA LEU A 32 13.60 -7.38 -7.44
C LEU A 32 14.17 -6.13 -6.77
N ALA A 33 15.28 -6.24 -6.06
CA ALA A 33 15.86 -5.14 -5.30
C ALA A 33 16.11 -3.89 -6.16
N ASP A 34 16.58 -4.08 -7.39
CA ASP A 34 16.91 -2.97 -8.29
C ASP A 34 15.67 -2.21 -8.82
N GLU A 35 14.48 -2.82 -8.72
CA GLU A 35 13.20 -2.23 -9.12
C GLU A 35 12.53 -1.45 -7.98
N ILE A 36 13.07 -1.53 -6.76
CA ILE A 36 12.53 -0.86 -5.57
C ILE A 36 13.12 0.54 -5.46
N ASP A 37 12.27 1.56 -5.42
CA ASP A 37 12.70 2.95 -5.32
C ASP A 37 13.45 3.25 -4.03
N VAL A 38 12.90 2.82 -2.88
CA VAL A 38 13.51 3.03 -1.55
C VAL A 38 13.63 1.71 -0.81
N LYS A 39 14.84 1.41 -0.36
CA LYS A 39 15.18 0.21 0.43
C LYS A 39 15.67 0.64 1.81
N GLU A 40 14.78 0.58 2.80
CA GLU A 40 15.12 0.97 4.16
C GLU A 40 15.91 -0.13 4.87
N GLN A 41 16.98 0.24 5.58
CA GLN A 41 17.80 -0.70 6.32
C GLN A 41 17.33 -0.86 7.77
N ASP A 42 16.65 0.15 8.29
CA ASP A 42 16.00 0.11 9.59
C ASP A 42 14.57 -0.42 9.46
N GLU A 43 14.29 -1.57 10.04
CA GLU A 43 12.98 -2.21 10.00
C GLU A 43 11.92 -1.38 10.74
N THR A 44 12.30 -0.45 11.59
CA THR A 44 11.39 0.46 12.28
C THR A 44 11.14 1.75 11.51
N PHE A 45 11.82 1.99 10.41
CA PHE A 45 11.71 3.23 9.64
C PHE A 45 11.92 4.48 10.52
N GLY A 46 12.77 4.38 11.54
CA GLY A 46 13.04 5.45 12.51
C GLY A 46 11.91 5.70 13.51
N MET A 47 10.93 4.82 13.60
CA MET A 47 9.76 4.97 14.46
C MET A 47 9.89 4.14 15.75
N GLU A 48 9.03 4.44 16.73
CA GLU A 48 9.05 3.79 18.05
C GLU A 48 8.42 2.38 18.06
N ASN A 49 7.52 2.10 17.13
CA ASN A 49 6.81 0.82 17.04
C ASN A 49 6.50 0.43 15.58
N TRP A 50 6.08 -0.81 15.39
CA TRP A 50 5.87 -1.40 14.08
C TRP A 50 4.70 -0.79 13.30
N GLU A 51 3.65 -0.40 14.01
CA GLU A 51 2.47 0.24 13.42
C GLU A 51 2.81 1.63 12.87
N GLN A 52 3.63 2.38 13.60
CA GLN A 52 4.16 3.67 13.12
C GLN A 52 5.16 3.48 11.97
N ALA A 53 5.98 2.43 12.02
CA ALA A 53 6.90 2.10 10.93
C ALA A 53 6.12 1.86 9.61
N GLU A 54 5.04 1.10 9.66
CA GLU A 54 4.20 0.85 8.48
C GLU A 54 3.49 2.13 8.01
N SER A 55 3.04 2.99 8.94
CA SER A 55 2.48 4.31 8.59
C SER A 55 3.51 5.20 7.88
N ALA A 56 4.74 5.24 8.38
CA ALA A 56 5.83 6.00 7.77
C ALA A 56 6.17 5.51 6.36
N MET A 57 6.22 4.19 6.19
CA MET A 57 6.47 3.55 4.91
C MET A 57 5.36 3.88 3.88
N GLN A 58 4.10 3.83 4.28
CA GLN A 58 2.98 4.22 3.43
C GLN A 58 3.06 5.68 3.00
N LYS A 59 3.30 6.56 3.97
CA LYS A 59 3.46 8.00 3.69
C LYS A 59 4.60 8.25 2.70
N GLN A 60 5.73 7.61 2.90
CA GLN A 60 6.89 7.74 2.02
C GLN A 60 6.58 7.28 0.59
N ALA A 61 5.88 6.14 0.44
CA ALA A 61 5.47 5.65 -0.88
C ALA A 61 4.52 6.62 -1.58
N ALA A 62 3.54 7.16 -0.86
CA ALA A 62 2.59 8.13 -1.40
C ALA A 62 3.28 9.44 -1.82
N ASP A 63 4.10 10.02 -0.94
CA ASP A 63 4.83 11.25 -1.21
C ASP A 63 5.76 11.08 -2.44
N LEU A 64 6.49 9.96 -2.50
CA LEU A 64 7.40 9.66 -3.61
C LEU A 64 6.65 9.46 -4.94
N ALA A 65 5.50 8.78 -4.94
CA ALA A 65 4.69 8.63 -6.14
C ALA A 65 4.21 9.99 -6.68
N LEU A 66 3.75 10.86 -5.79
CA LEU A 66 3.33 12.22 -6.14
C LEU A 66 4.51 13.06 -6.68
N GLU A 67 5.67 12.97 -6.03
CA GLU A 67 6.90 13.66 -6.46
C GLU A 67 7.36 13.20 -7.84
N LYS A 68 7.48 11.89 -8.05
CA LYS A 68 7.88 11.30 -9.35
C LYS A 68 6.92 11.69 -10.48
N GLY A 69 5.63 11.79 -10.17
CA GLY A 69 4.61 12.24 -11.12
C GLY A 69 4.56 13.75 -11.33
N ASN A 70 5.30 14.52 -10.53
CA ASN A 70 5.14 15.98 -10.44
C ASN A 70 3.67 16.39 -10.24
N ILE A 71 2.97 15.65 -9.36
CA ILE A 71 1.56 15.81 -9.07
C ILE A 71 1.42 16.42 -7.66
N HIS A 72 0.74 17.56 -7.58
CA HIS A 72 0.45 18.14 -6.28
C HIS A 72 -0.72 17.40 -5.62
N ARG A 73 -0.63 17.11 -4.30
CA ARG A 73 -1.68 16.37 -3.57
C ARG A 73 -3.10 16.94 -3.74
N ARG A 74 -3.24 18.24 -3.93
CA ARG A 74 -4.54 18.90 -4.18
C ARG A 74 -5.18 18.54 -5.53
N GLU A 75 -4.41 17.98 -6.44
CA GLU A 75 -4.89 17.48 -7.74
C GLU A 75 -5.49 16.08 -7.64
N VAL A 76 -5.23 15.39 -6.52
CA VAL A 76 -5.74 14.05 -6.25
C VAL A 76 -7.10 14.16 -5.54
N ARG A 77 -8.14 13.60 -6.14
CA ARG A 77 -9.50 13.71 -5.62
C ARG A 77 -9.78 12.75 -4.48
N TYR A 78 -9.31 11.51 -4.60
CA TYR A 78 -9.53 10.43 -3.64
C TYR A 78 -8.28 9.58 -3.46
N LEU A 79 -8.16 9.01 -2.27
CA LEU A 79 -7.19 8.01 -1.91
C LEU A 79 -7.92 6.69 -1.65
N PHE A 80 -7.56 5.63 -2.36
CA PHE A 80 -7.98 4.26 -2.09
C PHE A 80 -6.81 3.53 -1.47
N ALA A 81 -6.89 3.23 -0.18
CA ALA A 81 -5.74 2.69 0.53
C ALA A 81 -6.11 1.67 1.60
N GLY A 82 -5.18 0.78 1.88
CA GLY A 82 -5.29 -0.18 2.97
C GLY A 82 -3.94 -0.78 3.34
N ASP A 83 -3.94 -1.42 4.49
CA ASP A 83 -2.84 -2.25 4.94
C ASP A 83 -3.30 -3.71 5.10
N LEU A 84 -2.41 -4.58 5.50
CA LEU A 84 -2.73 -6.00 5.64
C LEU A 84 -3.76 -6.27 6.74
N LEU A 85 -3.89 -5.36 7.71
CA LEU A 85 -4.72 -5.55 8.90
C LEU A 85 -6.09 -4.88 8.74
N GLY A 86 -7.14 -5.55 9.19
CA GLY A 86 -8.53 -5.07 9.06
C GLY A 86 -8.84 -3.78 9.82
N GLN A 87 -8.02 -3.42 10.81
CA GLN A 87 -8.17 -2.18 11.56
C GLN A 87 -7.70 -0.93 10.81
N LEU A 88 -6.90 -1.08 9.76
CA LEU A 88 -6.35 0.01 8.96
C LEU A 88 -5.61 1.08 9.80
N ILE A 89 -4.91 0.63 10.85
CA ILE A 89 -4.20 1.55 11.75
C ILE A 89 -3.08 2.26 10.99
N ALA A 90 -2.25 1.50 10.29
CA ALA A 90 -1.14 2.06 9.52
C ALA A 90 -1.65 3.03 8.44
N THR A 91 -2.69 2.64 7.72
CA THR A 91 -3.30 3.46 6.67
C THR A 91 -3.90 4.74 7.22
N SER A 92 -4.67 4.66 8.31
CA SER A 92 -5.35 5.83 8.87
C SER A 92 -4.36 6.88 9.35
N PHE A 93 -3.30 6.47 10.04
CA PHE A 93 -2.29 7.41 10.54
C PHE A 93 -1.26 7.81 9.47
N GLY A 94 -0.89 6.90 8.58
CA GLY A 94 0.10 7.17 7.53
C GLY A 94 -0.40 8.13 6.45
N THR A 95 -1.72 8.24 6.26
CA THR A 95 -2.29 9.04 5.17
C THR A 95 -2.97 10.33 5.63
N VAL A 96 -3.10 10.56 6.94
CA VAL A 96 -3.84 11.73 7.48
C VAL A 96 -3.26 13.06 6.98
N ASP A 97 -1.95 13.19 6.90
CA ASP A 97 -1.27 14.41 6.47
C ASP A 97 -1.39 14.69 4.96
N LEU A 98 -1.84 13.72 4.18
CA LEU A 98 -2.07 13.92 2.75
C LEU A 98 -3.27 14.84 2.50
N GLU A 99 -4.21 14.91 3.46
CA GLU A 99 -5.45 15.72 3.37
C GLU A 99 -6.30 15.35 2.12
N ILE A 100 -6.20 14.08 1.68
CA ILE A 100 -6.98 13.54 0.57
C ILE A 100 -8.09 12.66 1.16
N PRO A 101 -9.35 12.78 0.71
CA PRO A 101 -10.43 11.92 1.17
C PRO A 101 -10.10 10.42 0.99
N LEU A 102 -10.07 9.69 2.10
CA LEU A 102 -9.67 8.29 2.15
C LEU A 102 -10.88 7.35 2.02
N PHE A 103 -10.77 6.41 1.12
CA PHE A 103 -11.53 5.17 1.12
C PHE A 103 -10.63 4.05 1.65
N GLY A 104 -10.86 3.67 2.92
CA GLY A 104 -10.13 2.58 3.56
C GLY A 104 -10.59 1.23 3.01
N LEU A 105 -9.65 0.42 2.55
CA LEU A 105 -9.91 -0.88 1.94
C LEU A 105 -9.31 -2.01 2.77
N TYR A 106 -10.03 -3.12 2.83
CA TYR A 106 -9.52 -4.32 3.47
C TYR A 106 -9.81 -5.57 2.64
N GLY A 107 -8.82 -5.95 1.85
CA GLY A 107 -8.79 -7.21 1.12
C GLY A 107 -7.56 -8.06 1.48
N ALA A 108 -6.86 -7.72 2.57
CA ALA A 108 -5.59 -8.33 2.94
C ALA A 108 -4.64 -8.35 1.72
N CYS A 109 -4.28 -9.52 1.20
CA CYS A 109 -3.37 -9.65 0.06
C CYS A 109 -3.93 -9.08 -1.26
N SER A 110 -5.24 -8.83 -1.38
CA SER A 110 -5.88 -8.26 -2.57
C SER A 110 -6.03 -6.74 -2.54
N THR A 111 -5.66 -6.08 -1.43
CA THR A 111 -5.91 -4.65 -1.22
C THR A 111 -5.40 -3.76 -2.36
N MET A 112 -4.19 -4.01 -2.89
CA MET A 112 -3.66 -3.24 -4.01
C MET A 112 -4.51 -3.42 -5.28
N GLY A 113 -4.92 -4.66 -5.57
CA GLY A 113 -5.80 -4.95 -6.70
C GLY A 113 -7.17 -4.30 -6.58
N GLU A 114 -7.73 -4.27 -5.37
CA GLU A 114 -8.99 -3.56 -5.06
C GLU A 114 -8.83 -2.05 -5.24
N ALA A 115 -7.76 -1.47 -4.69
CA ALA A 115 -7.47 -0.04 -4.79
C ALA A 115 -7.35 0.41 -6.26
N LEU A 116 -6.53 -0.30 -7.05
CA LEU A 116 -6.36 -0.04 -8.47
C LEU A 116 -7.68 -0.20 -9.26
N GLY A 117 -8.44 -1.25 -8.97
CA GLY A 117 -9.73 -1.51 -9.60
C GLY A 117 -10.74 -0.40 -9.32
N LEU A 118 -10.92 -0.03 -8.05
CA LEU A 118 -11.84 1.03 -7.64
C LEU A 118 -11.38 2.40 -8.14
N GLY A 119 -10.08 2.70 -8.08
CA GLY A 119 -9.51 3.92 -8.63
C GLY A 119 -9.78 4.06 -10.13
N ALA A 120 -9.51 3.00 -10.90
CA ALA A 120 -9.78 2.99 -12.34
C ALA A 120 -11.27 3.13 -12.66
N MET A 121 -12.16 2.51 -11.88
CA MET A 121 -13.62 2.68 -12.00
C MET A 121 -14.03 4.12 -11.72
N CYS A 122 -13.48 4.74 -10.69
CA CYS A 122 -13.74 6.12 -10.30
C CYS A 122 -13.35 7.11 -11.42
N VAL A 123 -12.15 6.95 -11.98
CA VAL A 123 -11.66 7.78 -13.09
C VAL A 123 -12.51 7.54 -14.35
N ASN A 124 -12.76 6.29 -14.73
CA ASN A 124 -13.60 5.98 -15.92
C ASN A 124 -15.02 6.52 -15.80
N ALA A 125 -15.58 6.59 -14.59
CA ALA A 125 -16.91 7.14 -14.35
C ALA A 125 -16.96 8.68 -14.29
N GLY A 126 -15.81 9.35 -14.38
CA GLY A 126 -15.72 10.80 -14.31
C GLY A 126 -15.88 11.40 -12.92
N TYR A 127 -15.77 10.61 -11.86
CA TYR A 127 -15.83 11.11 -10.49
C TYR A 127 -14.50 11.71 -10.01
N ALA A 128 -13.41 11.43 -10.70
CA ALA A 128 -12.11 12.01 -10.45
C ALA A 128 -11.26 12.02 -11.72
N ASP A 129 -10.44 13.03 -11.89
CA ASP A 129 -9.40 13.07 -12.94
C ASP A 129 -8.15 12.30 -12.49
N ARG A 130 -7.87 12.34 -11.18
CA ARG A 130 -6.74 11.65 -10.55
C ARG A 130 -7.15 11.08 -9.21
N VAL A 131 -6.68 9.87 -8.97
CA VAL A 131 -6.80 9.17 -7.69
C VAL A 131 -5.43 8.63 -7.30
N LEU A 132 -5.19 8.48 -6.01
CA LEU A 132 -4.03 7.79 -5.48
C LEU A 132 -4.47 6.43 -4.96
N THR A 133 -3.71 5.39 -5.25
CA THR A 133 -3.93 4.05 -4.72
C THR A 133 -2.71 3.61 -3.93
N LEU A 134 -2.91 2.99 -2.79
CA LEU A 134 -1.84 2.67 -1.85
C LEU A 134 -2.13 1.37 -1.11
N ALA A 135 -1.15 0.53 -0.97
CA ALA A 135 -1.23 -0.62 -0.08
C ALA A 135 0.13 -0.90 0.56
N SER A 136 0.10 -1.44 1.77
CA SER A 136 1.29 -1.82 2.51
C SER A 136 1.12 -3.13 3.27
N SER A 137 2.23 -3.65 3.71
CA SER A 137 2.33 -4.61 4.81
C SER A 137 3.66 -4.44 5.53
N HIS A 138 3.67 -4.75 6.82
CA HIS A 138 4.89 -4.86 7.60
C HIS A 138 4.90 -6.21 8.32
N TYR A 139 5.99 -6.98 8.18
CA TYR A 139 6.04 -8.35 8.70
C TYR A 139 5.73 -8.41 10.20
N ALA A 140 6.23 -7.45 10.99
CA ALA A 140 6.08 -7.47 12.45
C ALA A 140 4.65 -7.13 12.90
N THR A 141 3.97 -6.20 12.23
CA THR A 141 2.54 -5.93 12.50
C THR A 141 1.69 -7.13 12.16
N ALA A 142 1.97 -7.78 11.02
CA ALA A 142 1.28 -8.99 10.60
C ALA A 142 1.50 -10.16 11.57
N GLU A 143 2.74 -10.41 11.99
CA GLU A 143 3.05 -11.47 12.95
C GLU A 143 2.37 -11.22 14.30
N LYS A 144 2.40 -9.99 14.80
CA LYS A 144 1.73 -9.59 16.04
C LYS A 144 0.21 -9.83 15.98
N GLN A 145 -0.42 -9.48 14.87
CA GLN A 145 -1.85 -9.64 14.69
C GLN A 145 -2.28 -11.10 14.54
N PHE A 146 -1.59 -11.87 13.70
CA PHE A 146 -2.01 -13.22 13.33
C PHE A 146 -1.51 -14.31 14.26
N ARG A 147 -0.57 -14.00 15.14
CA ARG A 147 0.01 -14.94 16.10
C ARG A 147 -0.22 -14.56 17.54
N PHE A 148 -1.15 -13.69 17.81
CA PHE A 148 -1.45 -13.31 19.18
C PHE A 148 -2.39 -14.34 19.87
N PRO A 149 -2.11 -14.75 21.13
CA PRO A 149 -0.85 -14.49 21.85
C PRO A 149 0.32 -15.30 21.27
N LEU A 150 1.47 -14.67 21.19
CA LEU A 150 2.67 -15.24 20.54
C LEU A 150 3.13 -16.55 21.21
N GLU A 151 2.87 -16.72 22.50
CA GLU A 151 3.23 -17.90 23.29
C GLU A 151 2.55 -19.18 22.79
N TYR A 152 1.39 -19.05 22.17
CA TYR A 152 0.62 -20.17 21.60
C TYR A 152 0.74 -20.27 20.09
N GLY A 153 1.43 -19.34 19.44
CA GLY A 153 1.67 -19.37 18.02
C GLY A 153 2.61 -20.49 17.61
N ASN A 154 2.33 -21.14 16.48
CA ASN A 154 3.25 -22.10 15.90
C ASN A 154 4.53 -21.39 15.47
N GLN A 155 5.66 -21.96 15.85
CA GLN A 155 6.96 -21.49 15.36
C GLN A 155 7.12 -21.84 13.88
N ARG A 156 7.75 -20.92 13.16
CA ARG A 156 8.05 -21.11 11.75
C ARG A 156 9.53 -21.29 11.53
N PRO A 157 9.92 -22.03 10.49
CA PRO A 157 11.28 -21.99 10.00
C PRO A 157 11.71 -20.55 9.68
N LEU A 158 12.97 -20.21 9.93
CA LEU A 158 13.50 -18.87 9.65
C LEU A 158 13.36 -18.45 8.17
N SER A 159 13.26 -19.43 7.27
CA SER A 159 13.04 -19.19 5.84
C SER A 159 11.57 -18.92 5.47
N ALA A 160 10.62 -19.15 6.38
CA ALA A 160 9.20 -18.94 6.12
C ALA A 160 8.74 -17.62 6.74
N THR A 161 8.43 -16.65 5.91
CA THR A 161 7.77 -15.39 6.31
C THR A 161 6.34 -15.36 5.82
N TRP A 162 5.46 -14.72 6.61
CA TRP A 162 4.05 -14.61 6.22
C TRP A 162 3.81 -13.54 5.18
N THR A 163 4.59 -12.50 5.25
CA THR A 163 4.42 -11.30 4.47
C THR A 163 5.76 -10.60 4.26
N VAL A 164 5.77 -9.70 3.36
CA VAL A 164 6.89 -8.80 3.08
C VAL A 164 6.72 -7.48 3.82
N THR A 165 7.77 -6.71 3.91
CA THR A 165 7.73 -5.33 4.39
C THR A 165 7.85 -4.39 3.20
N GLY A 166 6.74 -3.79 2.83
CA GLY A 166 6.72 -2.91 1.67
C GLY A 166 5.43 -2.12 1.54
N ALA A 167 5.51 -1.02 0.83
CA ALA A 167 4.39 -0.20 0.39
C ALA A 167 4.53 0.13 -1.09
N GLY A 168 3.41 0.12 -1.80
CA GLY A 168 3.32 0.56 -3.18
C GLY A 168 2.26 1.63 -3.33
N ALA A 169 2.55 2.67 -4.11
CA ALA A 169 1.64 3.75 -4.45
C ALA A 169 1.57 3.97 -5.95
N PHE A 170 0.38 4.26 -6.50
CA PHE A 170 0.12 4.52 -7.91
C PHE A 170 -0.82 5.69 -8.09
#